data_9d2b2f4364a5edd9073db2a3a3181e49
#
_entry.id   9d2b2f4364a5edd9073db2a3a3181e49
#
_cell.length_a   1.000
_cell.length_b   1.000
_cell.length_c   1.000
_cell.angle_alpha   90.00
_cell.angle_beta   90.00
_cell.angle_gamma   90.00
#
_symmetry.space_group_name_H-M   'P 1'
#
loop_
_entity.id
_entity.type
_entity.pdbx_description
1 polymer ?
#
loop_
_entity_poly.entity_id
_entity_poly.type
_entity_poly.pdbx_seq_one_letter_code
_entity_poly.pdbx_strand_id
1 'polypeptide(L)'
;NMGWIMLNNDHHILHHKGNSIALIGVENWGMPPFSGQGDLKKALIGTEEVPFKLLLSHNPSHWKKIVLPQSDVALTLSGHTHGMQLAFGDHSLSSLIYPQWGGFYTQKGRSLYVNVGLGFLGLPFRFGAWPEISVITLRSK
;
A
#
# COMPACT_ATOMS: atom_id res chain seq x y z
N ASN A 1 9.95 24.90 3.03
CA ASN A 1 9.08 23.92 3.66
C ASN A 1 7.84 23.77 2.76
N MET A 2 7.62 22.58 2.19
CA MET A 2 6.51 22.30 1.27
C MET A 2 5.19 21.97 1.98
N GLY A 3 5.18 22.00 3.32
CA GLY A 3 3.98 21.72 4.13
C GLY A 3 3.52 20.25 4.11
N TRP A 4 4.38 19.33 3.69
CA TRP A 4 4.03 17.90 3.67
C TRP A 4 4.10 17.30 5.08
N ILE A 5 3.16 16.41 5.37
CA ILE A 5 3.11 15.63 6.61
C ILE A 5 3.71 14.26 6.33
N MET A 6 4.74 13.89 7.09
CA MET A 6 5.35 12.56 7.02
C MET A 6 4.63 11.63 8.01
N LEU A 7 4.11 10.52 7.51
CA LEU A 7 3.45 9.49 8.33
C LEU A 7 4.40 8.30 8.54
N ASN A 8 5.39 8.48 9.40
CA ASN A 8 6.38 7.45 9.74
C ASN A 8 5.91 6.65 10.97
N ASN A 9 5.20 5.55 10.74
CA ASN A 9 4.49 4.79 11.77
C ASN A 9 3.52 5.69 12.56
N ASP A 10 2.71 6.42 11.82
CA ASP A 10 1.82 7.46 12.29
C ASP A 10 0.55 7.53 11.44
N HIS A 11 -0.41 8.36 11.81
CA HIS A 11 -1.64 8.55 11.08
C HIS A 11 -2.09 10.01 11.06
N HIS A 12 -3.03 10.31 10.18
CA HIS A 12 -3.74 11.57 10.10
C HIS A 12 -5.24 11.30 9.89
N ILE A 13 -6.09 11.93 10.71
CA ILE A 13 -7.54 11.80 10.57
C ILE A 13 -8.06 12.88 9.62
N LEU A 14 -8.64 12.44 8.53
CA LEU A 14 -9.32 13.29 7.55
C LEU A 14 -10.80 13.36 7.85
N HIS A 15 -11.36 14.57 7.92
CA HIS A 15 -12.79 14.79 8.13
C HIS A 15 -13.43 15.39 6.89
N HIS A 16 -14.55 14.82 6.44
CA HIS A 16 -15.33 15.35 5.32
C HIS A 16 -16.82 15.05 5.50
N LYS A 17 -17.66 16.10 5.49
CA LYS A 17 -19.13 15.99 5.60
C LYS A 17 -19.62 15.05 6.72
N GLY A 18 -19.02 15.21 7.91
CA GLY A 18 -19.40 14.42 9.10
C GLY A 18 -18.81 13.00 9.13
N ASN A 19 -18.06 12.57 8.12
CA ASN A 19 -17.35 11.29 8.10
C ASN A 19 -15.87 11.48 8.39
N SER A 20 -15.24 10.41 8.89
CA SER A 20 -13.81 10.38 9.20
C SER A 20 -13.13 9.21 8.53
N ILE A 21 -11.91 9.45 8.07
CA ILE A 21 -11.01 8.44 7.48
C ILE A 21 -9.67 8.56 8.17
N ALA A 22 -9.12 7.44 8.65
CA ALA A 22 -7.74 7.40 9.11
C ALA A 22 -6.81 7.10 7.92
N LEU A 23 -5.99 8.06 7.55
CA LEU A 23 -4.87 7.87 6.63
C LEU A 23 -3.64 7.48 7.46
N ILE A 24 -3.18 6.25 7.30
CA ILE A 24 -2.13 5.64 8.09
C ILE A 24 -0.91 5.46 7.21
N GLY A 25 0.27 5.78 7.71
CA GLY A 25 1.54 5.54 7.05
C GLY A 25 2.46 4.70 7.92
N VAL A 26 3.14 3.75 7.33
CA VAL A 26 4.20 2.99 7.98
C VAL A 26 5.51 3.17 7.23
N GLU A 27 6.61 3.17 7.97
CA GLU A 27 7.93 3.07 7.39
C GLU A 27 8.08 1.75 6.62
N ASN A 28 9.17 1.62 5.85
CA ASN A 28 9.35 0.44 5.04
C ASN A 28 9.31 -0.84 5.90
N TRP A 29 8.36 -1.71 5.58
CA TRP A 29 8.28 -3.05 6.14
C TRP A 29 9.18 -3.97 5.30
N GLY A 30 10.41 -4.16 5.78
CA GLY A 30 11.41 -4.99 5.11
C GLY A 30 11.18 -6.48 5.31
N MET A 31 11.68 -7.28 4.37
CA MET A 31 11.83 -8.73 4.53
C MET A 31 13.32 -9.07 4.57
N PRO A 32 13.74 -10.09 5.32
CA PRO A 32 15.14 -10.52 5.30
C PRO A 32 15.68 -10.67 3.88
N PRO A 33 16.91 -10.22 3.58
CA PRO A 33 17.90 -9.67 4.52
C PRO A 33 17.74 -8.18 4.88
N PHE A 34 16.72 -7.49 4.36
CA PHE A 34 16.50 -6.06 4.58
C PHE A 34 15.72 -5.83 5.88
N SER A 35 16.28 -5.04 6.78
CA SER A 35 15.57 -4.62 8.00
C SER A 35 14.44 -3.66 7.66
N GLY A 36 13.28 -3.85 8.29
CA GLY A 36 12.15 -2.94 8.22
C GLY A 36 11.99 -2.15 9.52
N GLN A 37 11.51 -0.91 9.39
CA GLN A 37 11.17 -0.04 10.53
C GLN A 37 9.65 0.15 10.65
N GLY A 38 8.86 -0.50 9.76
CA GLY A 38 7.41 -0.38 9.75
C GLY A 38 6.76 -0.99 10.99
N ASP A 39 6.07 -0.16 11.76
CA ASP A 39 5.32 -0.52 12.97
C ASP A 39 3.84 -0.17 12.79
N LEU A 40 3.05 -1.15 12.35
CA LEU A 40 1.62 -0.98 12.12
C LEU A 40 0.86 -0.73 13.43
N LYS A 41 1.27 -1.39 14.52
CA LYS A 41 0.58 -1.24 15.82
C LYS A 41 0.70 0.18 16.33
N LYS A 42 1.91 0.75 16.26
CA LYS A 42 2.15 2.15 16.63
C LYS A 42 1.32 3.09 15.76
N ALA A 43 1.31 2.88 14.44
CA ALA A 43 0.59 3.73 13.48
C ALA A 43 -0.93 3.72 13.68
N LEU A 44 -1.49 2.66 14.28
CA LEU A 44 -2.92 2.51 14.54
C LEU A 44 -3.40 3.12 15.87
N ILE A 45 -2.51 3.44 16.80
CA ILE A 45 -2.90 3.99 18.12
C ILE A 45 -3.66 5.30 17.92
N GLY A 46 -4.91 5.38 18.44
CA GLY A 46 -5.78 6.55 18.30
C GLY A 46 -6.69 6.53 17.06
N THR A 47 -6.70 5.43 16.28
CA THR A 47 -7.62 5.26 15.14
C THR A 47 -8.77 4.29 15.41
N GLU A 48 -8.90 3.79 16.64
CA GLU A 48 -9.81 2.70 17.01
C GLU A 48 -11.26 2.99 16.61
N GLU A 49 -11.73 4.21 16.87
CA GLU A 49 -13.11 4.65 16.60
C GLU A 49 -13.33 5.15 15.16
N VAL A 50 -12.28 5.15 14.30
CA VAL A 50 -12.41 5.63 12.92
C VAL A 50 -12.91 4.49 12.04
N PRO A 51 -14.09 4.64 11.37
CA PRO A 51 -14.76 3.54 10.70
C PRO A 51 -14.06 3.05 9.43
N PHE A 52 -13.25 3.90 8.81
CA PHE A 52 -12.51 3.55 7.58
C PHE A 52 -11.03 3.90 7.73
N LYS A 53 -10.18 2.88 7.58
CA LYS A 53 -8.73 2.98 7.68
C LYS A 53 -8.08 2.69 6.33
N LEU A 54 -7.30 3.65 5.82
CA LEU A 54 -6.50 3.54 4.61
C LEU A 54 -5.02 3.54 4.98
N LEU A 55 -4.31 2.48 4.60
CA LEU A 55 -2.89 2.31 4.90
C LEU A 55 -2.03 2.56 3.66
N LEU A 56 -1.00 3.39 3.83
CA LEU A 56 0.11 3.55 2.91
C LEU A 56 1.28 2.66 3.37
N SER A 57 1.58 1.63 2.61
CA SER A 57 2.66 0.68 2.92
C SER A 57 3.41 0.29 1.66
N HIS A 58 4.69 0.59 1.59
CA HIS A 58 5.50 0.42 0.38
C HIS A 58 5.51 -1.03 -0.12
N ASN A 59 5.79 -2.01 0.74
CA ASN A 59 5.91 -3.42 0.38
C ASN A 59 4.55 -4.14 0.42
N PRO A 60 4.02 -4.70 -0.68
CA PRO A 60 2.73 -5.37 -0.71
C PRO A 60 2.66 -6.64 0.15
N SER A 61 3.79 -7.31 0.42
CA SER A 61 3.83 -8.49 1.29
C SER A 61 3.42 -8.19 2.72
N HIS A 62 3.54 -6.94 3.16
CA HIS A 62 3.09 -6.46 4.47
C HIS A 62 1.59 -6.71 4.65
N TRP A 63 0.78 -6.47 3.59
CA TRP A 63 -0.66 -6.66 3.64
C TRP A 63 -1.06 -8.06 4.08
N LYS A 64 -0.54 -9.10 3.42
CA LYS A 64 -0.92 -10.49 3.70
C LYS A 64 -0.32 -11.00 5.01
N LYS A 65 0.90 -10.59 5.33
CA LYS A 65 1.65 -11.13 6.48
C LYS A 65 1.28 -10.45 7.81
N ILE A 66 0.97 -9.15 7.79
CA ILE A 66 0.76 -8.35 9.00
C ILE A 66 -0.61 -7.68 8.99
N VAL A 67 -0.97 -6.94 7.93
CA VAL A 67 -2.17 -6.11 7.93
C VAL A 67 -3.44 -6.95 8.07
N LEU A 68 -3.60 -7.99 7.25
CA LEU A 68 -4.77 -8.86 7.27
C LEU A 68 -4.98 -9.60 8.61
N PRO A 69 -3.96 -10.18 9.26
CA PRO A 69 -4.16 -10.89 10.53
C PRO A 69 -4.22 -9.97 11.77
N GLN A 70 -3.66 -8.75 11.72
CA GLN A 70 -3.41 -7.95 12.92
C GLN A 70 -4.14 -6.59 12.95
N SER A 71 -4.96 -6.26 11.95
CA SER A 71 -5.67 -4.97 11.90
C SER A 71 -7.03 -5.06 11.23
N ASP A 72 -7.77 -3.98 11.27
CA ASP A 72 -9.05 -3.75 10.59
C ASP A 72 -8.92 -2.78 9.40
N VAL A 73 -7.71 -2.52 8.93
CA VAL A 73 -7.46 -1.68 7.76
C VAL A 73 -8.29 -2.16 6.56
N ALA A 74 -9.11 -1.25 6.01
CA ALA A 74 -10.03 -1.56 4.93
C ALA A 74 -9.36 -1.56 3.56
N LEU A 75 -8.45 -0.60 3.31
CA LEU A 75 -7.72 -0.45 2.06
C LEU A 75 -6.24 -0.21 2.33
N THR A 76 -5.38 -0.98 1.67
CA THR A 76 -3.93 -0.76 1.66
C THR A 76 -3.48 -0.35 0.26
N LEU A 77 -2.65 0.68 0.18
CA LEU A 77 -2.00 1.11 -1.06
C LEU A 77 -0.51 0.79 -0.96
N SER A 78 -0.01 0.10 -1.96
CA SER A 78 1.40 -0.34 -2.03
C SER A 78 2.02 -0.04 -3.40
N GLY A 79 3.34 -0.12 -3.46
CA GLY A 79 4.11 -0.04 -4.68
C GLY A 79 5.19 -1.12 -4.72
N HIS A 80 6.47 -0.72 -4.78
CA HIS A 80 7.67 -1.55 -4.61
C HIS A 80 8.02 -2.48 -5.76
N THR A 81 7.07 -3.23 -6.29
CA THR A 81 7.34 -4.36 -7.22
C THR A 81 7.81 -3.92 -8.59
N HIS A 82 7.39 -2.74 -9.04
CA HIS A 82 7.53 -2.26 -10.43
C HIS A 82 7.03 -3.26 -11.49
N GLY A 83 6.36 -4.35 -11.06
CA GLY A 83 6.09 -5.51 -11.91
C GLY A 83 7.36 -6.15 -12.46
N MET A 84 8.54 -5.97 -11.80
CA MET A 84 9.88 -6.22 -12.37
C MET A 84 10.03 -5.66 -13.79
N GLN A 85 9.25 -4.64 -14.14
CA GLN A 85 9.24 -3.97 -15.45
C GLN A 85 8.88 -4.89 -16.63
N LEU A 86 8.52 -6.15 -16.36
CA LEU A 86 8.19 -7.15 -17.36
C LEU A 86 6.94 -7.94 -16.95
N ALA A 87 5.88 -7.80 -17.75
CA ALA A 87 4.64 -8.53 -17.57
C ALA A 87 4.05 -8.99 -18.91
N PHE A 88 3.33 -10.11 -18.89
CA PHE A 88 2.59 -10.68 -20.01
C PHE A 88 1.17 -10.98 -19.54
N GLY A 89 0.20 -10.11 -19.87
CA GLY A 89 -1.14 -10.16 -19.32
C GLY A 89 -1.12 -10.04 -17.79
N ASP A 90 -1.75 -10.97 -17.09
CA ASP A 90 -1.85 -10.99 -15.63
C ASP A 90 -0.61 -11.59 -14.93
N HIS A 91 0.45 -11.90 -15.66
CA HIS A 91 1.67 -12.51 -15.15
C HIS A 91 2.86 -11.56 -15.24
N SER A 92 3.59 -11.41 -14.16
CA SER A 92 4.87 -10.69 -14.10
C SER A 92 5.94 -11.59 -13.48
N LEU A 93 7.20 -11.37 -13.82
CA LEU A 93 8.31 -12.02 -13.14
C LEU A 93 8.31 -11.72 -11.64
N SER A 94 7.82 -10.55 -11.23
CA SER A 94 7.68 -10.22 -9.82
C SER A 94 6.73 -11.12 -9.06
N SER A 95 5.79 -11.81 -9.72
CA SER A 95 4.84 -12.73 -9.07
C SER A 95 5.51 -13.92 -8.40
N LEU A 96 6.73 -14.28 -8.82
CA LEU A 96 7.53 -15.32 -8.18
C LEU A 96 7.97 -14.95 -6.76
N ILE A 97 8.13 -13.65 -6.48
CA ILE A 97 8.57 -13.11 -5.18
C ILE A 97 7.39 -12.42 -4.47
N TYR A 98 6.59 -11.69 -5.22
CA TYR A 98 5.44 -10.91 -4.75
C TYR A 98 4.16 -11.44 -5.43
N PRO A 99 3.41 -12.34 -4.80
CA PRO A 99 2.14 -12.83 -5.35
C PRO A 99 1.13 -11.71 -5.63
N GLN A 100 1.20 -10.62 -4.85
CA GLN A 100 0.48 -9.36 -5.09
C GLN A 100 1.43 -8.36 -5.76
N TRP A 101 1.67 -8.52 -7.06
CA TRP A 101 2.68 -7.74 -7.77
C TRP A 101 2.16 -6.45 -8.42
N GLY A 102 0.87 -6.36 -8.72
CA GLY A 102 0.26 -5.20 -9.38
C GLY A 102 -1.26 -5.33 -9.41
N GLY A 103 -1.98 -4.19 -9.43
CA GLY A 103 -3.42 -4.15 -9.51
C GLY A 103 -4.14 -4.37 -8.17
N PHE A 104 -5.39 -4.79 -8.22
CA PHE A 104 -6.33 -4.84 -7.11
C PHE A 104 -6.55 -6.26 -6.59
N TYR A 105 -6.43 -6.43 -5.27
CA TYR A 105 -6.65 -7.68 -4.55
C TYR A 105 -7.65 -7.50 -3.43
N THR A 106 -8.49 -8.50 -3.19
CA THR A 106 -9.45 -8.50 -2.09
C THR A 106 -9.40 -9.83 -1.33
N GLN A 107 -9.37 -9.75 -0.01
CA GLN A 107 -9.45 -10.92 0.87
C GLN A 107 -10.16 -10.53 2.18
N LYS A 108 -11.12 -11.35 2.62
CA LYS A 108 -11.89 -11.12 3.87
C LYS A 108 -12.54 -9.73 3.93
N GLY A 109 -13.06 -9.23 2.80
CA GLY A 109 -13.70 -7.91 2.70
C GLY A 109 -12.76 -6.71 2.78
N ARG A 110 -11.43 -6.93 2.76
CA ARG A 110 -10.41 -5.89 2.79
C ARG A 110 -9.59 -5.92 1.51
N SER A 111 -9.08 -4.77 1.11
CA SER A 111 -8.48 -4.58 -0.21
C SER A 111 -7.03 -4.13 -0.14
N LEU A 112 -6.27 -4.54 -1.13
CA LEU A 112 -4.94 -4.05 -1.45
C LEU A 112 -4.93 -3.56 -2.90
N TYR A 113 -4.35 -2.41 -3.14
CA TYR A 113 -3.99 -1.96 -4.47
C TYR A 113 -2.47 -1.78 -4.56
N VAL A 114 -1.86 -2.41 -5.57
CA VAL A 114 -0.42 -2.32 -5.83
C VAL A 114 -0.21 -1.56 -7.12
N ASN A 115 0.38 -0.36 -7.02
CA ASN A 115 0.75 0.47 -8.16
C ASN A 115 2.17 0.11 -8.62
N VAL A 116 2.35 -0.13 -9.91
CA VAL A 116 3.66 -0.50 -10.47
C VAL A 116 4.58 0.71 -10.73
N GLY A 117 4.09 1.92 -10.46
CA GLY A 117 4.87 3.16 -10.47
C GLY A 117 5.16 3.71 -11.86
N LEU A 118 5.72 4.91 -11.89
CA LEU A 118 6.07 5.65 -13.11
C LEU A 118 7.50 5.40 -13.58
N GLY A 119 8.42 5.17 -12.64
CA GLY A 119 9.85 5.10 -12.89
C GLY A 119 10.31 3.71 -13.34
N PHE A 120 11.61 3.52 -13.31
CA PHE A 120 12.27 2.25 -13.60
C PHE A 120 13.30 1.93 -12.51
N LEU A 121 13.69 0.66 -12.43
CA LEU A 121 14.74 0.17 -11.55
C LEU A 121 15.84 -0.45 -12.44
N GLY A 122 17.04 0.10 -12.37
CA GLY A 122 18.18 -0.33 -13.18
C GLY A 122 18.05 0.09 -14.65
N LEU A 123 17.46 -0.75 -15.49
CA LEU A 123 17.30 -0.47 -16.92
C LEU A 123 16.06 0.39 -17.20
N PRO A 124 16.15 1.44 -18.05
CA PRO A 124 15.01 2.29 -18.43
C PRO A 124 14.12 1.59 -19.47
N PHE A 125 13.62 0.42 -19.12
CA PHE A 125 12.82 -0.42 -19.99
C PHE A 125 11.61 -0.97 -19.21
N ARG A 126 10.42 -0.95 -19.86
CA ARG A 126 9.20 -1.61 -19.36
C ARG A 126 8.49 -2.31 -20.52
N PHE A 127 7.99 -3.50 -20.28
CA PHE A 127 7.12 -4.21 -21.20
C PHE A 127 5.98 -4.87 -20.42
N GLY A 128 4.73 -4.56 -20.78
CA GLY A 128 3.53 -5.08 -20.13
C GLY A 128 3.24 -4.51 -18.73
N ALA A 129 4.26 -4.21 -17.93
CA ALA A 129 4.15 -3.47 -16.68
C ALA A 129 4.34 -1.95 -16.95
N TRP A 130 3.38 -1.35 -17.64
CA TRP A 130 3.45 0.04 -18.09
C TRP A 130 3.46 1.03 -16.92
N PRO A 131 4.03 2.25 -17.10
CA PRO A 131 3.95 3.31 -16.10
C PRO A 131 2.49 3.61 -15.74
N GLU A 132 2.22 3.80 -14.44
CA GLU A 132 0.87 3.92 -13.94
C GLU A 132 0.71 5.09 -12.96
N ILE A 133 -0.37 5.87 -13.16
CA ILE A 133 -0.91 6.81 -12.18
C ILE A 133 -2.33 6.36 -11.86
N SER A 134 -2.59 6.07 -10.58
CA SER A 134 -3.90 5.58 -10.14
C SER A 134 -4.69 6.68 -9.45
N VAL A 135 -5.95 6.86 -9.85
CA VAL A 135 -6.92 7.73 -9.17
C VAL A 135 -7.90 6.86 -8.41
N ILE A 136 -7.91 6.97 -7.09
CA ILE A 136 -8.77 6.20 -6.20
C ILE A 136 -9.83 7.11 -5.60
N THR A 137 -11.10 6.81 -5.88
CA THR A 137 -12.23 7.55 -5.32
C THR A 137 -12.89 6.74 -4.22
N LEU A 138 -12.89 7.26 -3.00
CA LEU A 138 -13.64 6.70 -1.87
C LEU A 138 -15.05 7.30 -1.85
N ARG A 139 -16.07 6.46 -1.67
CA ARG A 139 -17.46 6.90 -1.57
C ARG A 139 -18.09 6.29 -0.32
N SER A 140 -18.82 7.10 0.45
CA SER A 140 -19.73 6.59 1.48
C SER A 140 -20.92 5.90 0.80
N LYS A 141 -21.37 4.81 1.40
CA LYS A 141 -22.64 4.19 1.05
C LYS A 141 -23.79 4.94 1.72
#